data_4b45fc9e9906c7bd74291d8b0d17e2a6
#
_entry.id   4b45fc9e9906c7bd74291d8b0d17e2a6
#
_cell.length_a   1.000
_cell.length_b   1.000
_cell.length_c   1.000
_cell.angle_alpha   90.00
_cell.angle_beta   90.00
_cell.angle_gamma   90.00
#
_symmetry.space_group_name_H-M   'P 1'
#
loop_
_entity.id
_entity.type
_entity.pdbx_description
1 polymer ?
#
loop_
_entity_poly.entity_id
_entity_poly.type
_entity_poly.pdbx_seq_one_letter_code
_entity_poly.pdbx_strand_id
1 'polypeptide(L)'
;MLFRSPRLETIIFGPADFAASMEMPVLTGGVPIEEYPGDHFHYVFNKILMAGRANSLQVIDGPFLHVRDSEGLRNYSLRARMLGFDGKWALHPDQVTVLNDVFSPTQEQFDRAWAIIDAYKEATEGEGKGAVMFGNEMIDEASRKMALKFISRGERAGRVRSPKS
;
A
#
# COMPACT_ATOMS: atom_id res chain seq x y z
N MET A 1 7.34 17.39 -13.29
CA MET A 1 6.14 17.02 -14.07
C MET A 1 4.93 17.54 -13.31
N LEU A 2 4.16 18.42 -13.93
CA LEU A 2 2.99 19.03 -13.27
C LEU A 2 1.76 18.18 -13.60
N PHE A 3 1.38 17.29 -12.68
CA PHE A 3 0.11 16.57 -12.74
C PHE A 3 -1.02 17.54 -12.39
N ARG A 4 -1.48 18.32 -13.36
CA ARG A 4 -2.51 19.35 -13.14
C ARG A 4 -3.85 19.02 -13.79
N SER A 5 -4.07 17.79 -14.24
CA SER A 5 -5.39 17.42 -14.74
C SER A 5 -6.29 17.07 -13.56
N PRO A 6 -7.43 17.75 -13.36
CA PRO A 6 -8.40 17.40 -12.32
C PRO A 6 -9.08 16.05 -12.58
N ARG A 7 -8.84 15.44 -13.75
CA ARG A 7 -9.35 14.13 -14.12
C ARG A 7 -8.37 12.98 -13.84
N LEU A 8 -7.13 13.30 -13.41
CA LEU A 8 -6.14 12.26 -13.09
C LEU A 8 -6.42 11.74 -11.68
N GLU A 9 -6.75 10.47 -11.56
CA GLU A 9 -7.08 9.79 -10.30
C GLU A 9 -6.00 8.80 -9.87
N THR A 10 -5.28 8.23 -10.83
CA THR A 10 -4.36 7.12 -10.59
C THR A 10 -3.11 7.24 -11.45
N ILE A 11 -1.98 6.85 -10.90
CA ILE A 11 -0.74 6.61 -11.65
C ILE A 11 -0.32 5.15 -11.48
N ILE A 12 0.15 4.56 -12.57
CA ILE A 12 0.62 3.17 -12.60
C ILE A 12 2.08 3.17 -13.05
N PHE A 13 2.92 2.41 -12.35
CA PHE A 13 4.31 2.22 -12.74
C PHE A 13 4.43 1.18 -13.85
N GLY A 14 5.09 1.51 -14.96
CA GLY A 14 5.42 0.60 -16.05
C GLY A 14 6.87 0.13 -15.96
N PRO A 15 7.18 -0.97 -15.26
CA PRO A 15 8.57 -1.38 -15.00
C PRO A 15 9.35 -1.73 -16.28
N ALA A 16 8.70 -2.34 -17.26
CA ALA A 16 9.35 -2.70 -18.52
C ALA A 16 9.68 -1.46 -19.36
N ASP A 17 8.71 -0.54 -19.51
CA ASP A 17 8.91 0.73 -20.23
C ASP A 17 9.96 1.59 -19.55
N PHE A 18 9.95 1.61 -18.22
CA PHE A 18 10.96 2.32 -17.44
C PHE A 18 12.35 1.73 -17.66
N ALA A 19 12.49 0.40 -17.56
CA ALA A 19 13.76 -0.28 -17.78
C ALA A 19 14.31 -0.03 -19.18
N ALA A 20 13.46 -0.09 -20.21
CA ALA A 20 13.83 0.24 -21.58
C ALA A 20 14.28 1.69 -21.74
N SER A 21 13.54 2.65 -21.15
CA SER A 21 13.88 4.07 -21.21
C SER A 21 15.17 4.44 -20.47
N MET A 22 15.52 3.65 -19.46
CA MET A 22 16.75 3.81 -18.67
C MET A 22 17.91 2.97 -19.20
N GLU A 23 17.73 2.27 -20.32
CA GLU A 23 18.72 1.38 -20.92
C GLU A 23 19.26 0.34 -19.92
N MET A 24 18.38 -0.16 -19.03
CA MET A 24 18.77 -1.17 -18.05
C MET A 24 19.14 -2.48 -18.75
N PRO A 25 20.21 -3.19 -18.30
CA PRO A 25 20.70 -4.41 -18.96
C PRO A 25 19.81 -5.62 -18.62
N VAL A 26 18.50 -5.53 -18.89
CA VAL A 26 17.50 -6.57 -18.60
C VAL A 26 16.62 -6.79 -19.82
N LEU A 27 16.23 -8.05 -20.04
CA LEU A 27 15.29 -8.41 -21.12
C LEU A 27 13.85 -8.52 -20.63
N THR A 28 13.64 -8.59 -19.31
CA THR A 28 12.31 -8.72 -18.70
C THR A 28 12.17 -7.69 -17.57
N GLY A 29 11.26 -6.72 -17.73
CA GLY A 29 10.94 -5.76 -16.67
C GLY A 29 9.96 -6.35 -15.65
N GLY A 30 9.92 -5.74 -14.45
CA GLY A 30 8.92 -6.09 -13.43
C GLY A 30 9.23 -7.33 -12.60
N VAL A 31 10.46 -7.81 -12.65
CA VAL A 31 10.99 -8.89 -11.81
C VAL A 31 12.29 -8.43 -11.15
N PRO A 32 12.69 -9.01 -10.00
CA PRO A 32 13.97 -8.72 -9.38
C PRO A 32 15.14 -9.02 -10.32
N ILE A 33 16.21 -8.25 -10.19
CA ILE A 33 17.50 -8.51 -10.85
C ILE A 33 18.42 -9.08 -9.77
N GLU A 34 18.75 -10.37 -9.87
CA GLU A 34 19.52 -11.09 -8.84
C GLU A 34 20.94 -10.51 -8.66
N GLU A 35 21.52 -10.01 -9.74
CA GLU A 35 22.88 -9.45 -9.74
C GLU A 35 22.93 -8.05 -9.11
N TYR A 36 21.78 -7.38 -8.91
CA TYR A 36 21.76 -6.07 -8.28
C TYR A 36 21.59 -6.20 -6.75
N PRO A 37 22.50 -5.64 -5.95
CA PRO A 37 22.41 -5.74 -4.50
C PRO A 37 21.27 -4.88 -3.96
N GLY A 38 20.10 -5.47 -3.79
CA GLY A 38 18.92 -4.81 -3.27
C GLY A 38 17.79 -4.66 -4.29
N ASP A 39 16.93 -3.67 -4.07
CA ASP A 39 15.80 -3.37 -4.94
C ASP A 39 16.15 -2.22 -5.90
N HIS A 40 16.42 -2.54 -7.15
CA HIS A 40 16.79 -1.56 -8.18
C HIS A 40 15.68 -0.55 -8.50
N PHE A 41 14.42 -0.83 -8.16
CA PHE A 41 13.30 0.11 -8.30
C PHE A 41 12.98 0.90 -7.02
N HIS A 42 13.64 0.64 -5.90
CA HIS A 42 13.28 1.26 -4.62
C HIS A 42 13.22 2.79 -4.69
N TYR A 43 14.22 3.42 -5.29
CA TYR A 43 14.23 4.88 -5.44
C TYR A 43 13.06 5.40 -6.29
N VAL A 44 12.80 4.73 -7.40
CA VAL A 44 11.73 5.09 -8.34
C VAL A 44 10.36 4.94 -7.68
N PHE A 45 10.16 3.85 -6.95
CA PHE A 45 8.94 3.58 -6.19
C PHE A 45 8.65 4.70 -5.18
N ASN A 46 9.65 5.07 -4.39
CA ASN A 46 9.49 6.16 -3.43
C ASN A 46 9.17 7.49 -4.12
N LYS A 47 9.83 7.78 -5.23
CA LYS A 47 9.62 9.03 -5.98
C LYS A 47 8.20 9.12 -6.58
N ILE A 48 7.72 8.04 -7.20
CA ILE A 48 6.36 7.96 -7.76
C ILE A 48 5.33 8.07 -6.64
N LEU A 49 5.56 7.36 -5.53
CA LEU A 49 4.66 7.36 -4.38
C LEU A 49 4.51 8.76 -3.77
N MET A 50 5.62 9.44 -3.50
CA MET A 50 5.60 10.81 -2.97
C MET A 50 4.91 11.77 -3.94
N ALA A 51 5.18 11.68 -5.24
CA ALA A 51 4.53 12.51 -6.26
C ALA A 51 3.01 12.25 -6.32
N GLY A 52 2.60 10.98 -6.28
CA GLY A 52 1.19 10.60 -6.25
C GLY A 52 0.48 11.11 -5.00
N ARG A 53 1.07 10.91 -3.82
CA ARG A 53 0.47 11.37 -2.55
C ARG A 53 0.37 12.89 -2.44
N ALA A 54 1.37 13.64 -2.93
CA ALA A 54 1.33 15.09 -2.99
C ALA A 54 0.19 15.65 -3.87
N ASN A 55 -0.33 14.83 -4.78
CA ASN A 55 -1.43 15.19 -5.68
C ASN A 55 -2.73 14.40 -5.37
N SER A 56 -2.82 13.74 -4.24
CA SER A 56 -3.98 12.93 -3.82
C SER A 56 -4.37 11.81 -4.79
N LEU A 57 -3.40 11.27 -5.54
CA LEU A 57 -3.61 10.21 -6.50
C LEU A 57 -3.47 8.83 -5.85
N GLN A 58 -4.17 7.85 -6.40
CA GLN A 58 -3.86 6.45 -6.19
C GLN A 58 -2.55 6.10 -6.89
N VAL A 59 -1.75 5.25 -6.27
CA VAL A 59 -0.46 4.80 -6.82
C VAL A 59 -0.48 3.28 -6.91
N ILE A 60 -0.42 2.78 -8.14
CA ILE A 60 -0.52 1.36 -8.44
C ILE A 60 0.85 0.87 -8.94
N ASP A 61 1.32 -0.23 -8.38
CA ASP A 61 2.51 -0.91 -8.85
C ASP A 61 2.24 -1.61 -10.19
N GLY A 62 3.29 -1.75 -10.98
CA GLY A 62 3.25 -2.40 -12.29
C GLY A 62 3.01 -3.90 -12.22
N PRO A 63 2.91 -4.55 -13.37
CA PRO A 63 2.63 -5.98 -13.45
C PRO A 63 3.82 -6.83 -12.96
N PHE A 64 3.53 -8.04 -12.49
CA PHE A 64 4.48 -9.11 -12.26
C PHE A 64 4.35 -10.13 -13.38
N LEU A 65 5.43 -10.33 -14.17
CA LEU A 65 5.36 -11.04 -15.44
C LEU A 65 5.37 -12.57 -15.31
N HIS A 66 5.85 -13.11 -14.20
CA HIS A 66 5.84 -14.57 -13.96
C HIS A 66 4.46 -15.01 -13.47
N VAL A 67 3.50 -15.10 -14.39
CA VAL A 67 2.06 -15.30 -14.11
C VAL A 67 1.77 -16.51 -13.22
N ARG A 68 2.55 -17.60 -13.36
CA ARG A 68 2.35 -18.84 -12.60
C ARG A 68 3.10 -18.89 -11.27
N ASP A 69 3.93 -17.90 -10.98
CA ASP A 69 4.67 -17.79 -9.72
C ASP A 69 3.89 -16.96 -8.70
N SER A 70 2.99 -17.60 -8.00
CA SER A 70 2.16 -16.97 -6.97
C SER A 70 2.95 -16.52 -5.74
N GLU A 71 4.02 -17.22 -5.40
CA GLU A 71 4.87 -16.87 -4.26
C GLU A 71 5.73 -15.63 -4.58
N GLY A 72 6.38 -15.61 -5.73
CA GLY A 72 7.10 -14.44 -6.21
C GLY A 72 6.20 -13.22 -6.36
N LEU A 73 4.98 -13.40 -6.91
CA LEU A 73 3.96 -12.35 -6.97
C LEU A 73 3.65 -11.78 -5.57
N ARG A 74 3.42 -12.66 -4.57
CA ARG A 74 3.12 -12.27 -3.19
C ARG A 74 4.27 -11.45 -2.60
N ASN A 75 5.49 -11.98 -2.68
CA ASN A 75 6.67 -11.34 -2.11
C ASN A 75 6.95 -9.98 -2.77
N TYR A 76 6.83 -9.89 -4.08
CA TYR A 76 7.02 -8.66 -4.82
C TYR A 76 5.93 -7.62 -4.53
N SER A 77 4.69 -8.08 -4.34
CA SER A 77 3.55 -7.22 -4.00
C SER A 77 3.61 -6.70 -2.56
N LEU A 78 4.09 -7.50 -1.62
CA LEU A 78 4.31 -7.09 -0.23
C LEU A 78 5.27 -5.89 -0.13
N ARG A 79 6.34 -5.88 -0.94
CA ARG A 79 7.26 -4.74 -1.03
C ARG A 79 6.53 -3.45 -1.40
N ALA A 80 5.74 -3.48 -2.45
CA ALA A 80 4.97 -2.31 -2.90
C ALA A 80 3.95 -1.87 -1.83
N ARG A 81 3.21 -2.82 -1.22
CA ARG A 81 2.29 -2.54 -0.12
C ARG A 81 2.98 -1.86 1.06
N MET A 82 4.16 -2.36 1.48
CA MET A 82 4.90 -1.81 2.63
C MET A 82 5.43 -0.41 2.37
N LEU A 83 5.73 -0.07 1.13
CA LEU A 83 6.05 1.30 0.72
C LEU A 83 4.83 2.22 0.71
N GLY A 84 3.61 1.67 0.62
CA GLY A 84 2.37 2.44 0.65
C GLY A 84 1.60 2.50 -0.66
N PHE A 85 1.90 1.64 -1.64
CA PHE A 85 1.10 1.52 -2.86
C PHE A 85 -0.33 1.06 -2.55
N ASP A 86 -1.29 1.48 -3.36
CA ASP A 86 -2.70 1.16 -3.19
C ASP A 86 -3.10 -0.18 -3.80
N GLY A 87 -2.30 -0.69 -4.72
CA GLY A 87 -2.54 -1.94 -5.43
C GLY A 87 -1.42 -2.27 -6.41
N LYS A 88 -1.66 -3.29 -7.22
CA LYS A 88 -0.76 -3.76 -8.27
C LYS A 88 -1.57 -4.22 -9.47
N TRP A 89 -1.04 -4.01 -10.68
CA TRP A 89 -1.66 -4.46 -11.92
C TRP A 89 -1.62 -5.99 -12.03
N ALA A 90 -2.80 -6.62 -12.16
CA ALA A 90 -2.94 -8.04 -12.47
C ALA A 90 -2.93 -8.24 -14.00
N LEU A 91 -2.08 -9.13 -14.49
CA LEU A 91 -2.05 -9.54 -15.92
C LEU A 91 -2.95 -10.75 -16.19
N HIS A 92 -3.27 -11.52 -15.16
CA HIS A 92 -4.01 -12.76 -15.28
C HIS A 92 -5.01 -12.92 -14.13
N PRO A 93 -6.18 -13.54 -14.35
CA PRO A 93 -7.16 -13.76 -13.28
C PRO A 93 -6.60 -14.49 -12.05
N ASP A 94 -5.69 -15.45 -12.23
CA ASP A 94 -5.07 -16.20 -11.14
C ASP A 94 -4.29 -15.31 -10.16
N GLN A 95 -3.82 -14.14 -10.60
CA GLN A 95 -3.12 -13.18 -9.76
C GLN A 95 -4.06 -12.39 -8.83
N VAL A 96 -5.34 -12.28 -9.18
CA VAL A 96 -6.30 -11.41 -8.48
C VAL A 96 -6.46 -11.81 -7.02
N THR A 97 -6.60 -13.10 -6.73
CA THR A 97 -6.77 -13.61 -5.36
C THR A 97 -5.55 -13.26 -4.49
N VAL A 98 -4.34 -13.49 -5.01
CA VAL A 98 -3.10 -13.17 -4.30
C VAL A 98 -2.98 -11.67 -4.03
N LEU A 99 -3.30 -10.84 -5.03
CA LEU A 99 -3.21 -9.38 -4.90
C LEU A 99 -4.26 -8.84 -3.92
N ASN A 100 -5.49 -9.32 -3.98
CA ASN A 100 -6.53 -8.95 -3.03
C ASN A 100 -6.14 -9.29 -1.59
N ASP A 101 -5.56 -10.48 -1.37
CA ASP A 101 -5.07 -10.88 -0.06
C ASP A 101 -3.92 -9.98 0.42
N VAL A 102 -2.95 -9.70 -0.46
CA VAL A 102 -1.81 -8.84 -0.10
C VAL A 102 -2.24 -7.41 0.20
N PHE A 103 -3.11 -6.79 -0.59
CA PHE A 103 -3.47 -5.38 -0.44
C PHE A 103 -4.63 -5.11 0.51
N SER A 104 -5.30 -6.16 1.02
CA SER A 104 -6.32 -6.04 2.05
C SER A 104 -5.73 -6.17 3.46
N PRO A 105 -6.26 -5.47 4.46
CA PRO A 105 -5.87 -5.71 5.84
C PRO A 105 -6.37 -7.07 6.32
N THR A 106 -5.65 -7.70 7.25
CA THR A 106 -6.16 -8.86 7.99
C THR A 106 -7.31 -8.44 8.92
N GLN A 107 -8.10 -9.41 9.41
CA GLN A 107 -9.15 -9.10 10.39
C GLN A 107 -8.54 -8.48 11.66
N GLU A 108 -7.43 -9.02 12.14
CA GLU A 108 -6.71 -8.48 13.30
C GLU A 108 -6.25 -7.03 13.10
N GLN A 109 -5.69 -6.70 11.93
CA GLN A 109 -5.29 -5.32 11.59
C GLN A 109 -6.50 -4.39 11.51
N PHE A 110 -7.62 -4.88 11.00
CA PHE A 110 -8.85 -4.13 10.89
C PHE A 110 -9.46 -3.83 12.28
N ASP A 111 -9.54 -4.83 13.14
CA ASP A 111 -10.06 -4.67 14.51
C ASP A 111 -9.14 -3.79 15.36
N ARG A 112 -7.82 -3.94 15.23
CA ARG A 112 -6.84 -3.05 15.88
C ARG A 112 -7.01 -1.60 15.42
N ALA A 113 -7.25 -1.36 14.14
CA ALA A 113 -7.50 -0.01 13.63
C ALA A 113 -8.75 0.62 14.28
N TRP A 114 -9.82 -0.13 14.46
CA TRP A 114 -11.00 0.31 15.21
C TRP A 114 -10.70 0.60 16.67
N ALA A 115 -9.93 -0.26 17.34
CA ALA A 115 -9.53 -0.03 18.72
C ALA A 115 -8.70 1.26 18.90
N ILE A 116 -7.81 1.57 17.95
CA ILE A 116 -7.06 2.85 17.93
C ILE A 116 -8.01 4.03 17.80
N ILE A 117 -9.02 3.96 16.91
CA ILE A 117 -10.00 5.04 16.75
C ILE A 117 -10.79 5.27 18.03
N ASP A 118 -11.25 4.20 18.68
CA ASP A 118 -12.00 4.30 19.92
C ASP A 118 -11.16 4.95 21.04
N ALA A 119 -9.93 4.47 21.26
CA ALA A 119 -9.05 4.99 22.29
C ALA A 119 -8.66 6.47 22.05
N TYR A 120 -8.39 6.83 20.80
CA TYR A 120 -8.08 8.22 20.45
C TYR A 120 -9.28 9.15 20.66
N LYS A 121 -10.48 8.69 20.30
CA LYS A 121 -11.73 9.45 20.48
C LYS A 121 -11.99 9.68 21.97
N GLU A 122 -11.88 8.67 22.81
CA GLU A 122 -12.05 8.77 24.27
C GLU A 122 -11.09 9.81 24.89
N ALA A 123 -9.81 9.77 24.50
CA ALA A 123 -8.81 10.70 25.00
C ALA A 123 -9.04 12.15 24.55
N THR A 124 -9.46 12.36 23.30
CA THR A 124 -9.68 13.70 22.75
C THR A 124 -11.00 14.33 23.24
N GLU A 125 -12.10 13.59 23.26
CA GLU A 125 -13.41 14.10 23.66
C GLU A 125 -13.56 14.17 25.21
N GLY A 126 -12.92 13.23 25.95
CA GLY A 126 -13.00 13.17 27.41
C GLY A 126 -11.98 14.05 28.11
N GLU A 127 -10.72 14.02 27.67
CA GLU A 127 -9.60 14.64 28.38
C GLU A 127 -8.94 15.80 27.63
N GLY A 128 -9.35 16.10 26.41
CA GLY A 128 -8.78 17.15 25.53
C GLY A 128 -7.32 16.89 25.14
N LYS A 129 -6.87 15.65 25.20
CA LYS A 129 -5.49 15.24 24.89
C LYS A 129 -5.30 14.94 23.40
N GLY A 130 -4.23 15.49 22.82
CA GLY A 130 -3.86 15.21 21.41
C GLY A 130 -3.11 13.90 21.19
N ALA A 131 -2.72 13.20 22.26
CA ALA A 131 -2.04 11.90 22.24
C ALA A 131 -2.36 11.10 23.50
N VAL A 132 -2.37 9.77 23.39
CA VAL A 132 -2.69 8.86 24.49
C VAL A 132 -1.91 7.55 24.35
N MET A 133 -1.66 6.88 25.49
CA MET A 133 -1.08 5.54 25.50
C MET A 133 -2.15 4.51 25.11
N PHE A 134 -1.82 3.65 24.16
CA PHE A 134 -2.60 2.50 23.74
C PHE A 134 -1.75 1.24 23.87
N GLY A 135 -1.95 0.49 24.96
CA GLY A 135 -1.00 -0.53 25.38
C GLY A 135 0.39 0.10 25.66
N ASN A 136 1.40 -0.37 24.96
CA ASN A 136 2.78 0.14 25.08
C ASN A 136 3.15 1.19 24.01
N GLU A 137 2.19 1.62 23.20
CA GLU A 137 2.41 2.58 22.11
C GLU A 137 1.70 3.90 22.39
N MET A 138 2.33 5.00 22.02
CA MET A 138 1.67 6.30 21.97
C MET A 138 0.94 6.45 20.65
N ILE A 139 -0.35 6.76 20.69
CA ILE A 139 -1.17 7.08 19.52
C ILE A 139 -1.54 8.58 19.51
N ASP A 140 -1.59 9.13 18.32
CA ASP A 140 -1.87 10.54 18.06
C ASP A 140 -2.74 10.72 16.79
N GLU A 141 -2.84 11.92 16.27
CA GLU A 141 -3.59 12.22 15.04
C GLU A 141 -3.02 11.49 13.81
N ALA A 142 -1.70 11.23 13.75
CA ALA A 142 -1.11 10.44 12.65
C ALA A 142 -1.58 8.99 12.74
N SER A 143 -1.59 8.40 13.93
CA SER A 143 -2.10 7.05 14.21
C SER A 143 -3.58 6.93 13.83
N ARG A 144 -4.39 7.95 14.18
CA ARG A 144 -5.81 8.02 13.78
C ARG A 144 -5.98 8.01 12.26
N LYS A 145 -5.22 8.84 11.55
CA LYS A 145 -5.27 8.89 10.07
C LYS A 145 -4.88 7.56 9.44
N MET A 146 -3.84 6.90 9.97
CA MET A 146 -3.45 5.56 9.51
C MET A 146 -4.56 4.53 9.75
N ALA A 147 -5.13 4.50 10.96
CA ALA A 147 -6.22 3.59 11.30
C ALA A 147 -7.43 3.76 10.38
N LEU A 148 -7.84 4.99 10.07
CA LEU A 148 -8.94 5.27 9.13
C LEU A 148 -8.67 4.68 7.73
N LYS A 149 -7.42 4.68 7.27
CA LYS A 149 -7.06 4.05 5.99
C LYS A 149 -7.18 2.52 6.05
N PHE A 150 -6.77 1.89 7.15
CA PHE A 150 -6.96 0.46 7.36
C PHE A 150 -8.45 0.09 7.39
N ILE A 151 -9.27 0.86 8.10
CA ILE A 151 -10.71 0.67 8.17
C ILE A 151 -11.33 0.77 6.78
N SER A 152 -11.09 1.86 6.05
CA SER A 152 -11.63 2.05 4.70
C SER A 152 -11.24 0.92 3.73
N ARG A 153 -10.00 0.42 3.80
CA ARG A 153 -9.57 -0.72 2.99
C ARG A 153 -10.22 -2.02 3.43
N GLY A 154 -10.37 -2.24 4.73
CA GLY A 154 -11.01 -3.43 5.29
C GLY A 154 -12.48 -3.52 4.91
N GLU A 155 -13.23 -2.43 5.01
CA GLU A 155 -14.64 -2.35 4.60
C GLU A 155 -14.82 -2.68 3.12
N ARG A 156 -13.96 -2.14 2.24
CA ARG A 156 -13.96 -2.49 0.81
C ARG A 156 -13.63 -3.96 0.55
N ALA A 157 -12.85 -4.59 1.43
CA ALA A 157 -12.53 -6.01 1.38
C ALA A 157 -13.58 -6.89 2.08
N GLY A 158 -14.72 -6.32 2.51
CA GLY A 158 -15.79 -7.04 3.18
C GLY A 158 -15.50 -7.39 4.64
N ARG A 159 -14.53 -6.74 5.29
CA ARG A 159 -14.28 -6.93 6.73
C ARG A 159 -15.38 -6.27 7.55
N VAL A 160 -15.79 -6.96 8.59
CA VAL A 160 -16.76 -6.46 9.57
C VAL A 160 -16.06 -6.41 10.93
N ARG A 161 -16.31 -5.35 11.67
CA ARG A 161 -15.73 -5.19 13.00
C ARG A 161 -16.18 -6.31 13.92
N SER A 162 -15.22 -6.95 14.60
CA SER A 162 -15.53 -7.97 15.62
C SER A 162 -16.25 -7.34 16.82
N PRO A 163 -17.17 -8.06 17.49
CA PRO A 163 -17.77 -7.59 18.73
C PRO A 163 -16.70 -7.22 19.74
N LYS A 164 -16.90 -6.15 20.52
CA LYS A 164 -16.02 -5.81 21.63
C LYS A 164 -16.12 -6.94 22.67
N SER A 165 -14.99 -7.58 22.95
CA SER A 165 -14.86 -8.55 24.05
C SER A 165 -14.84 -7.84 25.42
#